data_1d449336c69dbd80f480263674971179
#
_entry.id   1d449336c69dbd80f480263674971179
#
_cell.length_a   1.000
_cell.length_b   1.000
_cell.length_c   1.000
_cell.angle_alpha   90.00
_cell.angle_beta   90.00
_cell.angle_gamma   90.00
#
_symmetry.space_group_name_H-M   'P 1'
#
loop_
_entity.id
_entity.type
_entity.pdbx_description
1 polymer ?
#
loop_
_entity_poly.entity_id
_entity_poly.type
_entity_poly.pdbx_seq_one_letter_code
_entity_poly.pdbx_strand_id
1 'polypeptide(L)'
;SLEEVHHIPGAFWPVNEWSVKNVDQLYAINERMVMVFRTAEGERFAMVMVAATNVGAIRLAFDARFDSTKRPSGRKGLKVRYGRDSLRSDLERASGEYEDADPIHLKKGDEAGLFAMGSSVVLLMDQNLATKLQLSKEKLASLIGRPVQVGQSL
;
A
#
# COMPACT_ATOMS: atom_id res chain seq x y z
N SER A 1 -10.26 5.14 8.18
CA SER A 1 -10.95 4.19 7.29
C SER A 1 -10.10 3.84 6.08
N LEU A 2 -10.23 2.61 5.58
CA LEU A 2 -9.70 2.19 4.29
C LEU A 2 -10.66 2.67 3.19
N GLU A 3 -10.13 3.28 2.15
CA GLU A 3 -10.92 3.74 1.00
C GLU A 3 -10.80 2.79 -0.20
N GLU A 4 -9.58 2.44 -0.55
CA GLU A 4 -9.30 1.65 -1.74
C GLU A 4 -8.12 0.70 -1.53
N VAL A 5 -8.16 -0.43 -2.21
CA VAL A 5 -7.01 -1.32 -2.38
C VAL A 5 -6.83 -1.64 -3.85
N HIS A 6 -5.60 -1.50 -4.32
CA HIS A 6 -5.21 -1.86 -5.68
C HIS A 6 -4.09 -2.89 -5.65
N HIS A 7 -4.34 -4.07 -6.17
CA HIS A 7 -3.28 -5.00 -6.55
C HIS A 7 -2.80 -4.66 -7.96
N ILE A 8 -1.56 -4.33 -8.10
CA ILE A 8 -0.93 -4.00 -9.37
C ILE A 8 0.11 -5.09 -9.67
N PRO A 9 -0.17 -5.98 -10.63
CA PRO A 9 0.80 -6.97 -11.06
C PRO A 9 2.07 -6.31 -11.60
N GLY A 10 3.21 -6.97 -11.44
CA GLY A 10 4.47 -6.43 -11.89
C GLY A 10 5.62 -7.42 -11.85
N ALA A 11 6.81 -6.92 -11.94
CA ALA A 11 8.04 -7.68 -11.81
C ALA A 11 8.36 -8.01 -10.35
N PHE A 12 9.41 -8.80 -10.13
CA PHE A 12 9.94 -9.18 -8.82
C PHE A 12 11.44 -8.89 -8.74
N TRP A 13 11.85 -7.70 -9.16
CA TRP A 13 13.23 -7.27 -9.00
C TRP A 13 13.62 -7.24 -7.52
N PRO A 14 14.83 -7.68 -7.14
CA PRO A 14 15.27 -7.59 -5.77
C PRO A 14 15.33 -6.12 -5.34
N VAL A 15 14.82 -5.80 -4.15
CA VAL A 15 14.90 -4.46 -3.57
C VAL A 15 16.14 -4.41 -2.66
N ASN A 16 17.28 -4.10 -3.25
CA ASN A 16 18.56 -3.93 -2.59
C ASN A 16 19.25 -2.66 -3.10
N GLU A 17 20.38 -2.31 -2.50
CA GLU A 17 21.11 -1.07 -2.80
C GLU A 17 21.51 -0.98 -4.28
N TRP A 18 21.92 -2.09 -4.89
CA TRP A 18 22.30 -2.13 -6.30
C TRP A 18 21.08 -1.87 -7.20
N SER A 19 19.98 -2.58 -6.96
CA SER A 19 18.77 -2.43 -7.78
C SER A 19 18.17 -1.03 -7.66
N VAL A 20 18.16 -0.46 -6.45
CA VAL A 20 17.67 0.92 -6.22
C VAL A 20 18.46 1.94 -7.03
N LYS A 21 19.76 1.71 -7.22
CA LYS A 21 20.64 2.62 -7.99
C LYS A 21 20.59 2.40 -9.51
N ASN A 22 20.27 1.18 -9.95
CA ASN A 22 20.48 0.78 -11.35
C ASN A 22 19.20 0.40 -12.11
N VAL A 23 18.10 0.16 -11.40
CA VAL A 23 16.81 -0.18 -12.03
C VAL A 23 15.89 1.04 -11.94
N ASP A 24 15.63 1.64 -13.09
CA ASP A 24 14.72 2.78 -13.14
C ASP A 24 13.31 2.39 -12.70
N GLN A 25 12.67 3.26 -11.93
CA GLN A 25 11.32 3.08 -11.40
C GLN A 25 11.10 1.75 -10.64
N LEU A 26 12.13 1.20 -9.99
CA LEU A 26 12.10 -0.10 -9.33
C LEU A 26 10.81 -0.41 -8.54
N TYR A 27 10.38 0.52 -7.70
CA TYR A 27 9.17 0.37 -6.89
C TYR A 27 7.88 0.45 -7.71
N ALA A 28 7.92 1.10 -8.86
CA ALA A 28 6.77 1.25 -9.74
C ALA A 28 6.61 0.08 -10.73
N ILE A 29 7.68 -0.64 -11.06
CA ILE A 29 7.62 -1.81 -11.95
C ILE A 29 7.38 -3.11 -11.20
N ASN A 30 7.70 -3.18 -9.90
CA ASN A 30 7.46 -4.37 -9.09
C ASN A 30 5.98 -4.54 -8.75
N GLU A 31 5.56 -5.80 -8.61
CA GLU A 31 4.23 -6.13 -8.08
C GLU A 31 4.02 -5.45 -6.73
N ARG A 32 2.84 -4.90 -6.51
CA ARG A 32 2.54 -4.15 -5.29
C ARG A 32 1.08 -4.13 -4.93
N MET A 33 0.81 -3.97 -3.65
CA MET A 33 -0.51 -3.67 -3.09
C MET A 33 -0.51 -2.23 -2.61
N VAL A 34 -1.41 -1.41 -3.16
CA VAL A 34 -1.61 -0.01 -2.75
C VAL A 34 -2.88 0.07 -1.92
N MET A 35 -2.75 0.49 -0.69
CA MET A 35 -3.87 0.72 0.22
C MET A 35 -4.00 2.22 0.45
N VAL A 36 -5.16 2.79 0.20
CA VAL A 36 -5.47 4.22 0.41
C VAL A 36 -6.34 4.34 1.64
N PHE A 37 -5.90 5.14 2.58
CA PHE A 37 -6.56 5.38 3.86
C PHE A 37 -6.98 6.83 4.01
N ARG A 38 -8.05 7.03 4.78
CA ARG A 38 -8.46 8.33 5.31
C ARG A 38 -8.43 8.30 6.83
N THR A 39 -7.83 9.32 7.44
CA THR A 39 -7.85 9.52 8.90
C THR A 39 -9.24 9.94 9.37
N ALA A 40 -9.48 9.96 10.67
CA ALA A 40 -10.72 10.46 11.25
C ALA A 40 -10.93 11.97 10.99
N GLU A 41 -9.85 12.68 10.75
CA GLU A 41 -9.83 14.13 10.54
C GLU A 41 -9.81 14.51 9.05
N GLY A 42 -9.85 13.50 8.16
CA GLY A 42 -10.04 13.68 6.72
C GLY A 42 -8.77 13.64 5.86
N GLU A 43 -7.56 13.60 6.44
CA GLU A 43 -6.32 13.51 5.68
C GLU A 43 -6.18 12.13 5.01
N ARG A 44 -5.47 12.09 3.90
CA ARG A 44 -5.25 10.86 3.14
C ARG A 44 -3.79 10.45 3.16
N PHE A 45 -3.58 9.14 3.24
CA PHE A 45 -2.27 8.55 3.00
C PHE A 45 -2.41 7.22 2.27
N ALA A 46 -1.37 6.81 1.59
CA ALA A 46 -1.28 5.49 0.99
C ALA A 46 -0.12 4.71 1.58
N MET A 47 -0.37 3.43 1.84
CA MET A 47 0.65 2.44 2.17
C MET A 47 0.79 1.49 0.98
N VAL A 48 2.01 1.39 0.46
CA VAL A 48 2.33 0.55 -0.69
C VAL A 48 3.25 -0.57 -0.22
N MET A 49 2.74 -1.79 -0.25
CA MET A 49 3.52 -3.00 -0.02
C MET A 49 4.10 -3.45 -1.36
N VAL A 50 5.43 -3.44 -1.50
CA VAL A 50 6.13 -3.75 -2.75
C VAL A 50 6.73 -5.14 -2.66
N ALA A 51 6.41 -6.02 -3.60
CA ALA A 51 7.01 -7.33 -3.73
C ALA A 51 8.45 -7.24 -4.27
N ALA A 52 9.23 -8.30 -4.04
CA ALA A 52 10.59 -8.43 -4.55
C ALA A 52 10.92 -9.90 -4.82
N THR A 53 12.09 -10.19 -5.36
CA THR A 53 12.60 -11.56 -5.51
C THR A 53 12.53 -12.29 -4.17
N ASN A 54 12.02 -13.51 -4.16
CA ASN A 54 11.77 -14.34 -2.99
C ASN A 54 10.64 -13.84 -2.05
N VAL A 55 10.03 -12.67 -2.31
CA VAL A 55 8.85 -12.17 -1.62
C VAL A 55 7.61 -12.56 -2.43
N GLY A 56 7.39 -13.84 -2.61
CA GLY A 56 6.33 -14.35 -3.48
C GLY A 56 4.91 -14.20 -2.95
N ALA A 57 4.71 -13.54 -1.81
CA ALA A 57 3.38 -13.39 -1.23
C ALA A 57 3.24 -12.07 -0.45
N ILE A 58 2.33 -11.24 -0.95
CA ILE A 58 1.71 -10.17 -0.20
C ILE A 58 0.29 -10.60 0.12
N ARG A 59 -0.10 -10.53 1.39
CA ARG A 59 -1.47 -10.80 1.84
C ARG A 59 -1.97 -9.64 2.67
N LEU A 60 -3.23 -9.26 2.46
CA LEU A 60 -3.88 -8.32 3.36
C LEU A 60 -4.63 -9.07 4.46
N ALA A 61 -4.53 -8.59 5.70
CA ALA A 61 -5.11 -9.26 6.86
C ALA A 61 -6.64 -9.20 6.87
N PHE A 62 -7.21 -8.20 6.24
CA PHE A 62 -8.64 -7.88 6.28
C PHE A 62 -9.41 -8.31 5.03
N ASP A 63 -8.74 -8.71 3.95
CA ASP A 63 -9.41 -9.09 2.70
C ASP A 63 -8.67 -10.21 1.97
N ALA A 64 -9.21 -11.41 2.03
CA ALA A 64 -8.62 -12.61 1.43
C ALA A 64 -8.54 -12.58 -0.10
N ARG A 65 -9.23 -11.66 -0.78
CA ARG A 65 -9.09 -11.44 -2.23
C ARG A 65 -7.68 -10.96 -2.59
N PHE A 66 -7.02 -10.27 -1.65
CA PHE A 66 -5.66 -9.77 -1.80
C PHE A 66 -4.63 -10.74 -1.20
N ASP A 67 -4.60 -11.94 -1.72
CA ASP A 67 -3.55 -12.94 -1.47
C ASP A 67 -2.86 -13.24 -2.80
N SER A 68 -1.65 -12.73 -2.99
CA SER A 68 -0.92 -12.88 -4.24
C SER A 68 -0.54 -14.34 -4.55
N THR A 69 -0.47 -15.20 -3.53
CA THR A 69 -0.18 -16.64 -3.73
C THR A 69 -1.32 -17.40 -4.40
N LYS A 70 -2.54 -16.91 -4.28
CA LYS A 70 -3.74 -17.55 -4.81
C LYS A 70 -4.12 -17.06 -6.21
N ARG A 71 -3.34 -16.15 -6.78
CA ARG A 71 -3.63 -15.55 -8.08
C ARG A 71 -2.83 -16.24 -9.17
N PRO A 72 -3.49 -16.74 -10.24
CA PRO A 72 -2.78 -17.26 -11.40
C PRO A 72 -1.95 -16.16 -12.07
N SER A 73 -0.75 -16.50 -12.53
CA SER A 73 0.10 -15.62 -13.33
C SER A 73 -0.67 -15.08 -14.53
N GLY A 74 -0.51 -13.78 -14.82
CA GLY A 74 -1.11 -13.12 -15.99
C GLY A 74 -2.52 -12.54 -15.79
N ARG A 75 -3.09 -12.54 -14.58
CA ARG A 75 -4.36 -11.84 -14.32
C ARG A 75 -4.20 -10.34 -14.25
N LYS A 76 -5.24 -9.62 -14.70
CA LYS A 76 -5.40 -8.18 -14.47
C LYS A 76 -5.36 -7.88 -12.96
N GLY A 77 -4.88 -6.71 -12.61
CA GLY A 77 -4.91 -6.22 -11.24
C GLY A 77 -6.34 -6.21 -10.68
N LEU A 78 -6.46 -6.32 -9.37
CA LEU A 78 -7.74 -6.17 -8.66
C LEU A 78 -7.78 -4.79 -8.01
N LYS A 79 -8.90 -4.11 -8.16
CA LYS A 79 -9.18 -2.85 -7.49
C LYS A 79 -10.47 -3.01 -6.70
N VAL A 80 -10.41 -2.71 -5.41
CA VAL A 80 -11.57 -2.78 -4.51
C VAL A 80 -11.72 -1.45 -3.80
N ARG A 81 -12.95 -0.97 -3.73
CA ARG A 81 -13.33 0.23 -3.00
C ARG A 81 -14.13 -0.15 -1.77
N TYR A 82 -13.82 0.42 -0.63
CA TYR A 82 -14.45 0.15 0.65
C TYR A 82 -15.31 1.34 1.09
N GLY A 83 -16.55 1.05 1.46
CA GLY A 83 -17.52 2.05 1.81
C GLY A 83 -18.24 2.66 0.62
N ARG A 84 -19.48 3.10 0.84
CA ARG A 84 -20.30 3.73 -0.19
C ARG A 84 -20.07 5.23 -0.19
N ASP A 85 -19.38 5.73 -1.19
CA ASP A 85 -19.46 7.15 -1.56
C ASP A 85 -20.45 7.27 -2.73
N SER A 86 -21.65 7.78 -2.41
CA SER A 86 -22.80 7.73 -3.32
C SER A 86 -22.69 8.63 -4.56
N LEU A 87 -21.77 9.58 -4.57
CA LEU A 87 -21.70 10.59 -5.64
C LEU A 87 -20.74 10.23 -6.78
N ARG A 88 -19.77 9.35 -6.55
CA ARG A 88 -18.85 8.88 -7.59
C ARG A 88 -19.26 7.56 -8.24
N SER A 89 -20.19 6.87 -7.63
CA SER A 89 -20.41 5.44 -7.83
C SER A 89 -20.98 5.02 -9.19
N ASP A 90 -21.79 5.85 -9.84
CA ASP A 90 -22.57 5.36 -10.97
C ASP A 90 -21.82 5.34 -12.30
N LEU A 91 -20.93 6.31 -12.54
CA LEU A 91 -20.10 6.34 -13.74
C LEU A 91 -18.93 5.33 -13.66
N GLU A 92 -18.38 5.13 -12.47
CA GLU A 92 -17.25 4.22 -12.24
C GLU A 92 -17.69 2.76 -12.09
N ARG A 93 -18.91 2.49 -11.61
CA ARG A 93 -19.55 1.17 -11.67
C ARG A 93 -19.78 0.71 -13.10
N ALA A 94 -20.15 1.64 -13.98
CA ALA A 94 -20.35 1.35 -15.40
C ALA A 94 -19.04 0.95 -16.10
N SER A 95 -17.87 1.36 -15.60
CA SER A 95 -16.57 0.98 -16.16
C SER A 95 -16.13 -0.44 -15.79
N GLY A 96 -16.72 -1.07 -14.76
CA GLY A 96 -16.31 -2.40 -14.27
C GLY A 96 -14.87 -2.45 -13.72
N GLU A 97 -14.28 -1.30 -13.44
CA GLU A 97 -12.87 -1.21 -13.02
C GLU A 97 -12.68 -1.55 -11.53
N TYR A 98 -13.70 -1.34 -10.71
CA TYR A 98 -13.66 -1.55 -9.26
C TYR A 98 -14.73 -2.55 -8.79
N GLU A 99 -14.35 -3.36 -7.82
CA GLU A 99 -15.28 -4.11 -6.98
C GLU A 99 -15.62 -3.28 -5.74
N ASP A 100 -16.89 -3.25 -5.34
CA ASP A 100 -17.31 -2.61 -4.09
C ASP A 100 -17.24 -3.59 -2.92
N ALA A 101 -16.93 -3.09 -1.74
CA ALA A 101 -16.88 -3.86 -0.50
C ALA A 101 -17.39 -3.04 0.70
N ASP A 102 -17.70 -3.74 1.80
CA ASP A 102 -18.12 -3.12 3.05
C ASP A 102 -17.00 -2.23 3.64
N PRO A 103 -17.38 -1.18 4.40
CA PRO A 103 -16.40 -0.30 5.04
C PRO A 103 -15.46 -1.06 5.98
N ILE A 104 -14.16 -0.76 5.90
CA ILE A 104 -13.13 -1.30 6.78
C ILE A 104 -12.47 -0.17 7.56
N HIS A 105 -12.40 -0.35 8.89
CA HIS A 105 -11.76 0.58 9.80
C HIS A 105 -10.62 -0.15 10.52
N LEU A 106 -9.37 0.24 10.21
CA LEU A 106 -8.20 -0.23 10.95
C LEU A 106 -7.86 0.77 12.05
N LYS A 107 -7.58 0.25 13.24
CA LYS A 107 -7.07 1.02 14.36
C LYS A 107 -5.54 1.05 14.32
N LYS A 108 -4.95 1.98 15.06
CA LYS A 108 -3.50 1.99 15.26
C LYS A 108 -3.04 0.68 15.89
N GLY A 109 -2.11 -0.02 15.25
CA GLY A 109 -1.59 -1.30 15.70
C GLY A 109 -2.28 -2.52 15.07
N ASP A 110 -3.39 -2.35 14.37
CA ASP A 110 -4.00 -3.46 13.63
C ASP A 110 -3.08 -3.89 12.48
N GLU A 111 -3.03 -5.20 12.22
CA GLU A 111 -2.29 -5.75 11.10
C GLU A 111 -2.99 -5.40 9.79
N ALA A 112 -2.32 -4.65 8.93
CA ALA A 112 -2.83 -4.32 7.60
C ALA A 112 -2.51 -5.41 6.57
N GLY A 113 -1.35 -6.03 6.70
CA GLY A 113 -0.92 -7.09 5.79
C GLY A 113 0.42 -7.68 6.19
N LEU A 114 0.84 -8.70 5.47
CA LEU A 114 2.09 -9.39 5.71
C LEU A 114 2.81 -9.71 4.40
N PHE A 115 4.13 -9.82 4.48
CA PHE A 115 4.97 -10.43 3.47
C PHE A 115 5.36 -11.85 3.91
N ALA A 116 5.41 -12.80 2.98
CA ALA A 116 5.93 -14.14 3.31
C ALA A 116 7.44 -14.13 3.61
N MET A 117 8.16 -13.15 3.07
CA MET A 117 9.56 -12.85 3.36
C MET A 117 9.76 -11.34 3.20
N GLY A 118 10.71 -10.76 3.92
CA GLY A 118 10.94 -9.32 3.96
C GLY A 118 10.87 -8.59 2.63
N SER A 119 10.46 -7.35 2.65
CA SER A 119 10.34 -6.48 1.48
C SER A 119 10.29 -5.01 1.90
N SER A 120 9.67 -4.16 1.08
CA SER A 120 9.64 -2.72 1.31
C SER A 120 8.20 -2.22 1.44
N VAL A 121 8.00 -1.27 2.35
CA VAL A 121 6.77 -0.50 2.46
C VAL A 121 7.09 0.96 2.13
N VAL A 122 6.34 1.53 1.20
CA VAL A 122 6.40 2.96 0.88
C VAL A 122 5.17 3.65 1.45
N LEU A 123 5.38 4.72 2.20
CA LEU A 123 4.30 5.56 2.73
C LEU A 123 4.25 6.85 1.92
N LEU A 124 3.08 7.15 1.37
CA LEU A 124 2.79 8.41 0.69
C LEU A 124 1.71 9.12 1.50
N MET A 125 1.88 10.39 1.75
CA MET A 125 0.91 11.17 2.52
C MET A 125 0.79 12.58 1.96
N ASP A 126 -0.36 13.21 2.20
CA ASP A 126 -0.55 14.60 1.83
C ASP A 126 0.27 15.54 2.74
N GLN A 127 0.42 16.78 2.30
CA GLN A 127 1.22 17.79 3.01
C GLN A 127 0.63 18.11 4.39
N ASN A 128 -0.69 18.04 4.54
CA ASN A 128 -1.34 18.36 5.81
C ASN A 128 -1.00 17.32 6.86
N LEU A 129 -1.09 16.03 6.49
CA LEU A 129 -0.72 14.92 7.36
C LEU A 129 0.78 14.97 7.70
N ALA A 130 1.65 15.21 6.73
CA ALA A 130 3.09 15.33 6.96
C ALA A 130 3.43 16.46 7.94
N THR A 131 2.78 17.62 7.81
CA THR A 131 2.93 18.75 8.72
C THR A 131 2.46 18.40 10.14
N LYS A 132 1.30 17.77 10.24
CA LYS A 132 0.72 17.35 11.53
C LYS A 132 1.59 16.34 12.27
N LEU A 133 2.22 15.42 11.53
CA LEU A 133 3.19 14.45 12.05
C LEU A 133 4.59 15.06 12.27
N GLN A 134 4.76 16.35 12.00
CA GLN A 134 6.04 17.08 12.11
C GLN A 134 7.18 16.41 11.30
N LEU A 135 6.83 15.86 10.13
CA LEU A 135 7.78 15.19 9.23
C LEU A 135 8.47 16.24 8.34
N SER A 136 9.40 16.99 8.89
CA SER A 136 10.25 17.88 8.09
C SER A 136 11.28 17.07 7.26
N LYS A 137 11.87 17.71 6.23
CA LYS A 137 12.93 17.09 5.42
C LYS A 137 14.13 16.69 6.28
N GLU A 138 14.48 17.51 7.25
CA GLU A 138 15.58 17.29 8.18
C GLU A 138 15.29 16.09 9.09
N LYS A 139 14.07 15.99 9.62
CA LYS A 139 13.64 14.85 10.42
C LYS A 139 13.69 13.57 9.59
N LEU A 140 13.12 13.56 8.39
CA LEU A 140 13.16 12.40 7.50
C LEU A 140 14.62 12.00 7.15
N ALA A 141 15.48 12.96 6.85
CA ALA A 141 16.90 12.69 6.60
C ALA A 141 17.58 12.04 7.81
N SER A 142 17.21 12.41 9.03
CA SER A 142 17.76 11.83 10.26
C SER A 142 17.31 10.39 10.53
N LEU A 143 16.28 9.91 9.84
CA LEU A 143 15.76 8.55 9.97
C LEU A 143 16.38 7.57 8.96
N ILE A 144 17.13 8.06 7.97
CA ILE A 144 17.73 7.22 6.94
C ILE A 144 18.66 6.18 7.58
N GLY A 145 18.45 4.92 7.24
CA GLY A 145 19.25 3.80 7.72
C GLY A 145 19.01 3.41 9.19
N ARG A 146 18.07 4.04 9.88
CA ARG A 146 17.73 3.67 11.27
C ARG A 146 16.77 2.50 11.30
N PRO A 147 17.00 1.51 12.18
CA PRO A 147 16.02 0.47 12.44
C PRO A 147 14.79 1.08 13.13
N VAL A 148 13.61 0.57 12.79
CA VAL A 148 12.33 0.96 13.43
C VAL A 148 11.67 -0.27 14.05
N GLN A 149 10.95 -0.07 15.14
CA GLN A 149 10.21 -1.12 15.84
C GLN A 149 8.71 -0.83 15.83
N VAL A 150 7.91 -1.89 15.85
CA VAL A 150 6.45 -1.76 15.99
C VAL A 150 6.11 -0.99 17.27
N GLY A 151 5.26 0.03 17.14
CA GLY A 151 4.85 0.89 18.25
C GLY A 151 5.82 2.05 18.56
N GLN A 152 6.98 2.10 17.90
CA GLN A 152 7.90 3.22 18.05
C GLN A 152 7.32 4.49 17.39
N SER A 153 7.45 5.64 18.07
CA SER A 153 7.18 6.95 17.44
C SER A 153 8.35 7.34 16.55
N LEU A 154 8.07 7.80 15.36
CA LEU A 154 9.05 8.32 14.40
C LEU A 154 9.42 9.77 14.71
#